data_9671a2cb5da45254be67173e0524018b
#
_entry.id   9671a2cb5da45254be67173e0524018b
#
_cell.length_a   1.000
_cell.length_b   1.000
_cell.length_c   1.000
_cell.angle_alpha   90.00
_cell.angle_beta   90.00
_cell.angle_gamma   90.00
#
_symmetry.space_group_name_H-M   'P 1'
#
loop_
_entity.id
_entity.type
_entity.pdbx_description
1 polymer ?
#
loop_
_entity_poly.entity_id
_entity_poly.type
_entity_poly.pdbx_seq_one_letter_code
_entity_poly.pdbx_strand_id
1 'polypeptide(L)'
;MKKIRMILAIIGLIVVNVANAQESTAKKINWMSFEEAVKLNETTPKKIFIDVYTNWCGWCTKMDQTTFIDPSIVEYINENYYAVKFDAEQAAPIEFMGHTFVNQNPDGPRKGTHQLAQALLQGKMSYPSYVFMNEKNQVLTIVPGYAQAKEFLPILKYFGTDAFLTTSWEDYSKNQEQ
;
A
#
# COMPACT_ATOMS: atom_id res chain seq x y z
N MET A 1 -80.68 -16.74 -22.18
CA MET A 1 -79.43 -17.30 -22.66
C MET A 1 -78.38 -16.18 -22.66
N LYS A 2 -77.55 -16.12 -21.56
CA LYS A 2 -76.66 -15.01 -21.31
C LYS A 2 -75.26 -15.38 -21.88
N LYS A 3 -74.74 -14.57 -22.83
CA LYS A 3 -73.42 -14.70 -23.38
C LYS A 3 -72.43 -14.07 -22.43
N ILE A 4 -71.62 -14.87 -21.75
CA ILE A 4 -70.47 -14.44 -20.94
C ILE A 4 -69.33 -14.07 -21.86
N ARG A 5 -68.96 -12.77 -21.93
CA ARG A 5 -67.77 -12.29 -22.59
C ARG A 5 -66.59 -12.47 -21.62
N MET A 6 -65.68 -13.36 -21.98
CA MET A 6 -64.42 -13.61 -21.28
C MET A 6 -63.38 -12.54 -21.74
N ILE A 7 -63.11 -11.60 -20.88
CA ILE A 7 -62.07 -10.60 -21.09
C ILE A 7 -60.76 -11.20 -20.58
N LEU A 8 -59.87 -11.57 -21.52
CA LEU A 8 -58.48 -11.97 -21.21
C LEU A 8 -57.69 -10.70 -20.93
N ALA A 9 -57.38 -10.46 -19.67
CA ALA A 9 -56.43 -9.44 -19.26
C ALA A 9 -54.99 -10.00 -19.42
N ILE A 10 -54.26 -9.52 -20.42
CA ILE A 10 -52.87 -9.78 -20.61
C ILE A 10 -52.11 -8.87 -19.65
N ILE A 11 -51.66 -9.42 -18.54
CA ILE A 11 -50.72 -8.74 -17.64
C ILE A 11 -49.31 -8.90 -18.24
N GLY A 12 -48.85 -7.84 -18.90
CA GLY A 12 -47.47 -7.75 -19.38
C GLY A 12 -46.53 -7.59 -18.19
N LEU A 13 -45.74 -8.64 -17.91
CA LEU A 13 -44.71 -8.63 -16.89
C LEU A 13 -43.51 -7.81 -17.45
N ILE A 14 -43.45 -6.54 -17.07
CA ILE A 14 -42.29 -5.70 -17.35
C ILE A 14 -41.15 -6.15 -16.39
N VAL A 15 -40.25 -6.99 -16.87
CA VAL A 15 -38.99 -7.30 -16.16
C VAL A 15 -38.09 -6.08 -16.29
N VAL A 16 -38.11 -5.23 -15.27
CA VAL A 16 -37.15 -4.15 -15.13
C VAL A 16 -35.80 -4.82 -14.73
N ASN A 17 -34.91 -5.00 -15.71
CA ASN A 17 -33.52 -5.31 -15.44
C ASN A 17 -32.89 -4.07 -14.76
N VAL A 18 -32.86 -4.06 -13.44
CA VAL A 18 -32.02 -3.15 -12.66
C VAL A 18 -30.59 -3.65 -12.85
N ALA A 19 -29.92 -3.14 -13.87
CA ALA A 19 -28.49 -3.27 -13.95
C ALA A 19 -27.94 -2.56 -12.69
N ASN A 20 -27.55 -3.34 -11.69
CA ASN A 20 -26.72 -2.85 -10.60
C ASN A 20 -25.42 -2.34 -11.25
N ALA A 21 -25.37 -1.05 -11.56
CA ALA A 21 -24.13 -0.35 -11.75
C ALA A 21 -23.44 -0.41 -10.38
N GLN A 22 -22.62 -1.43 -10.19
CA GLN A 22 -21.75 -1.56 -9.05
C GLN A 22 -20.74 -0.44 -9.22
N GLU A 23 -21.03 0.68 -8.55
CA GLU A 23 -20.11 1.81 -8.45
C GLU A 23 -18.84 1.20 -7.85
N SER A 24 -17.82 1.01 -8.71
CA SER A 24 -16.51 0.58 -8.30
C SER A 24 -15.94 1.72 -7.44
N THR A 25 -16.23 1.68 -6.14
CA THR A 25 -15.46 2.47 -5.19
C THR A 25 -14.03 1.99 -5.31
N ALA A 26 -13.21 2.73 -6.05
CA ALA A 26 -11.81 2.40 -6.26
C ALA A 26 -11.19 2.14 -4.88
N LYS A 27 -10.85 0.89 -4.61
CA LYS A 27 -10.18 0.51 -3.38
C LYS A 27 -8.92 1.36 -3.29
N LYS A 28 -8.62 1.88 -2.11
CA LYS A 28 -7.38 2.63 -1.84
C LYS A 28 -6.49 1.74 -0.98
N ILE A 29 -5.18 2.04 -0.98
CA ILE A 29 -4.28 1.41 -0.02
C ILE A 29 -4.71 1.84 1.39
N ASN A 30 -4.80 0.86 2.29
CA ASN A 30 -5.15 1.06 3.70
C ASN A 30 -3.90 1.51 4.46
N TRP A 31 -3.50 2.76 4.24
CA TRP A 31 -2.36 3.35 4.92
C TRP A 31 -2.63 3.50 6.42
N MET A 32 -1.63 3.18 7.22
CA MET A 32 -1.64 3.31 8.67
C MET A 32 -0.34 3.93 9.19
N SER A 33 -0.28 4.28 10.46
CA SER A 33 0.95 4.71 11.10
C SER A 33 1.92 3.53 11.33
N PHE A 34 3.19 3.83 11.56
CA PHE A 34 4.19 2.82 11.85
C PHE A 34 3.85 2.04 13.13
N GLU A 35 3.41 2.75 14.18
CA GLU A 35 3.03 2.16 15.47
C GLU A 35 1.81 1.24 15.35
N GLU A 36 0.81 1.63 14.54
CA GLU A 36 -0.36 0.79 14.28
C GLU A 36 0.05 -0.52 13.58
N ALA A 37 0.91 -0.45 12.56
CA ALA A 37 1.40 -1.63 11.85
C ALA A 37 2.17 -2.57 12.78
N VAL A 38 3.10 -2.03 13.58
CA VAL A 38 3.89 -2.82 14.55
C VAL A 38 2.98 -3.46 15.59
N LYS A 39 2.01 -2.73 16.13
CA LYS A 39 1.05 -3.24 17.12
C LYS A 39 0.16 -4.36 16.55
N LEU A 40 -0.33 -4.19 15.33
CA LEU A 40 -1.10 -5.25 14.65
C LEU A 40 -0.24 -6.50 14.43
N ASN A 41 1.03 -6.30 14.13
CA ASN A 41 1.96 -7.40 13.87
C ASN A 41 2.25 -8.27 15.09
N GLU A 42 2.04 -7.76 16.32
CA GLU A 42 2.16 -8.55 17.56
C GLU A 42 1.09 -9.66 17.66
N THR A 43 -0.11 -9.43 17.12
CA THR A 43 -1.25 -10.34 17.23
C THR A 43 -1.56 -11.08 15.94
N THR A 44 -1.32 -10.45 14.80
CA THR A 44 -1.58 -11.00 13.46
C THR A 44 -0.35 -10.72 12.60
N PRO A 45 0.67 -11.59 12.65
CA PRO A 45 1.92 -11.38 11.92
C PRO A 45 1.70 -11.26 10.41
N LYS A 46 2.20 -10.16 9.83
CA LYS A 46 2.16 -9.85 8.40
C LYS A 46 3.38 -9.00 8.05
N LYS A 47 3.87 -9.10 6.83
CA LYS A 47 4.93 -8.21 6.35
C LYS A 47 4.49 -6.74 6.39
N ILE A 48 5.44 -5.83 6.61
CA ILE A 48 5.18 -4.39 6.60
C ILE A 48 5.83 -3.78 5.36
N PHE A 49 5.05 -2.99 4.63
CA PHE A 49 5.49 -2.17 3.52
C PHE A 49 5.44 -0.71 3.95
N ILE A 50 6.58 -0.01 3.93
CA ILE A 50 6.69 1.38 4.38
C ILE A 50 7.07 2.26 3.19
N ASP A 51 6.21 3.20 2.84
CA ASP A 51 6.53 4.31 1.94
C ASP A 51 7.10 5.46 2.76
N VAL A 52 8.40 5.68 2.65
CA VAL A 52 9.11 6.77 3.32
C VAL A 52 9.18 7.97 2.37
N TYR A 53 8.52 9.05 2.75
CA TYR A 53 8.36 10.23 1.92
C TYR A 53 8.67 11.54 2.68
N THR A 54 8.65 12.65 1.98
CA THR A 54 8.62 14.02 2.52
C THR A 54 7.60 14.85 1.76
N ASN A 55 7.06 15.89 2.39
CA ASN A 55 6.03 16.73 1.77
C ASN A 55 6.52 17.55 0.54
N TRP A 56 7.82 17.76 0.42
CA TRP A 56 8.43 18.46 -0.73
C TRP A 56 8.87 17.52 -1.88
N CYS A 57 8.71 16.20 -1.70
CA CYS A 57 9.15 15.18 -2.66
C CYS A 57 8.19 15.07 -3.85
N GLY A 58 8.52 15.64 -4.98
CA GLY A 58 7.70 15.58 -6.20
C GLY A 58 7.51 14.16 -6.75
N TRP A 59 8.53 13.30 -6.65
CA TRP A 59 8.43 11.91 -7.08
C TRP A 59 7.56 11.06 -6.15
N CYS A 60 7.49 11.40 -4.85
CA CYS A 60 6.54 10.77 -3.91
C CYS A 60 5.10 11.11 -4.29
N THR A 61 4.82 12.40 -4.57
CA THR A 61 3.52 12.82 -5.10
C THR A 61 3.17 12.11 -6.41
N LYS A 62 4.17 11.90 -7.28
CA LYS A 62 3.96 11.15 -8.53
C LYS A 62 3.58 9.70 -8.26
N MET A 63 4.23 9.01 -7.30
CA MET A 63 3.85 7.65 -6.88
C MET A 63 2.40 7.60 -6.40
N ASP A 64 2.01 8.55 -5.53
CA ASP A 64 0.66 8.63 -4.98
C ASP A 64 -0.42 8.81 -6.06
N GLN A 65 -0.10 9.57 -7.11
CA GLN A 65 -1.03 9.88 -8.20
C GLN A 65 -1.06 8.82 -9.33
N THR A 66 -0.12 7.89 -9.36
CA THR A 66 0.00 6.92 -10.44
C THR A 66 0.05 5.49 -9.91
N THR A 67 1.16 5.09 -9.31
CA THR A 67 1.43 3.71 -8.91
C THR A 67 0.53 3.25 -7.76
N PHE A 68 0.33 4.10 -6.74
CA PHE A 68 -0.47 3.74 -5.56
C PHE A 68 -2.00 3.86 -5.74
N ILE A 69 -2.45 4.25 -6.94
CA ILE A 69 -3.86 4.17 -7.33
C ILE A 69 -4.15 3.04 -8.32
N ASP A 70 -3.12 2.35 -8.81
CA ASP A 70 -3.28 1.21 -9.70
C ASP A 70 -3.99 0.06 -8.97
N PRO A 71 -5.08 -0.49 -9.53
CA PRO A 71 -5.87 -1.52 -8.84
C PRO A 71 -5.06 -2.75 -8.42
N SER A 72 -4.09 -3.18 -9.23
CA SER A 72 -3.26 -4.35 -8.93
C SER A 72 -2.30 -4.11 -7.77
N ILE A 73 -1.76 -2.90 -7.66
CA ILE A 73 -0.91 -2.46 -6.55
C ILE A 73 -1.73 -2.36 -5.27
N VAL A 74 -2.89 -1.68 -5.34
CA VAL A 74 -3.78 -1.47 -4.20
C VAL A 74 -4.24 -2.81 -3.63
N GLU A 75 -4.71 -3.72 -4.48
CA GLU A 75 -5.16 -5.05 -4.07
C GLU A 75 -4.02 -5.84 -3.43
N TYR A 76 -2.87 -5.92 -4.11
CA TYR A 76 -1.75 -6.71 -3.62
C TYR A 76 -1.20 -6.21 -2.28
N ILE A 77 -1.03 -4.89 -2.12
CA ILE A 77 -0.56 -4.31 -0.86
C ILE A 77 -1.56 -4.59 0.26
N ASN A 78 -2.85 -4.33 0.06
CA ASN A 78 -3.85 -4.52 1.11
C ASN A 78 -3.97 -5.99 1.57
N GLU A 79 -3.81 -6.94 0.66
CA GLU A 79 -3.86 -8.35 0.98
C GLU A 79 -2.62 -8.86 1.70
N ASN A 80 -1.43 -8.40 1.29
CA ASN A 80 -0.18 -9.05 1.68
C ASN A 80 0.65 -8.25 2.69
N TYR A 81 0.34 -6.95 2.93
CA TYR A 81 1.13 -6.09 3.78
C TYR A 81 0.28 -5.27 4.77
N TYR A 82 0.89 -4.91 5.89
CA TYR A 82 0.50 -3.70 6.59
C TYR A 82 1.21 -2.52 5.91
N ALA A 83 0.41 -1.61 5.34
CA ALA A 83 0.93 -0.50 4.56
C ALA A 83 1.13 0.73 5.44
N VAL A 84 2.35 1.20 5.56
CA VAL A 84 2.72 2.37 6.36
C VAL A 84 3.07 3.53 5.45
N LYS A 85 2.47 4.71 5.71
CA LYS A 85 2.86 5.99 5.08
C LYS A 85 3.66 6.78 6.10
N PHE A 86 4.97 6.95 5.87
CA PHE A 86 5.88 7.50 6.87
C PHE A 86 6.53 8.81 6.38
N ASP A 87 6.10 9.95 6.95
CA ASP A 87 6.76 11.23 6.71
C ASP A 87 8.11 11.25 7.43
N ALA A 88 9.21 11.27 6.67
CA ALA A 88 10.55 11.32 7.22
C ALA A 88 10.86 12.60 8.01
N GLU A 89 10.00 13.61 7.96
CA GLU A 89 10.14 14.88 8.66
C GLU A 89 9.08 15.07 9.76
N GLN A 90 8.28 14.02 10.09
CA GLN A 90 7.27 14.14 11.14
C GLN A 90 7.87 14.51 12.50
N ALA A 91 7.08 15.21 13.32
CA ALA A 91 7.52 15.70 14.64
C ALA A 91 7.29 14.71 15.78
N ALA A 92 6.24 13.87 15.67
CA ALA A 92 5.81 12.99 16.75
C ALA A 92 6.88 11.93 17.08
N PRO A 93 7.24 11.73 18.36
CA PRO A 93 8.11 10.64 18.76
C PRO A 93 7.49 9.27 18.43
N ILE A 94 8.32 8.29 18.12
CA ILE A 94 7.91 6.90 17.89
C ILE A 94 8.69 5.97 18.81
N GLU A 95 7.95 5.16 19.56
CA GLU A 95 8.50 4.09 20.38
C GLU A 95 8.61 2.80 19.54
N PHE A 96 9.82 2.28 19.39
CA PHE A 96 10.01 1.02 18.68
C PHE A 96 11.19 0.24 19.24
N MET A 97 10.97 -1.05 19.55
CA MET A 97 11.97 -1.96 20.11
C MET A 97 12.67 -1.41 21.36
N GLY A 98 11.92 -0.72 22.22
CA GLY A 98 12.44 -0.13 23.48
C GLY A 98 13.28 1.13 23.29
N HIS A 99 13.24 1.73 22.11
CA HIS A 99 13.92 2.97 21.79
C HIS A 99 12.92 4.05 21.37
N THR A 100 13.10 5.29 21.87
CA THR A 100 12.32 6.46 21.46
C THR A 100 13.04 7.16 20.30
N PHE A 101 12.47 7.12 19.12
CA PHE A 101 12.96 7.85 17.96
C PHE A 101 12.29 9.22 17.88
N VAL A 102 13.05 10.27 17.65
CA VAL A 102 12.57 11.65 17.61
C VAL A 102 13.07 12.37 16.36
N ASN A 103 12.37 13.43 15.98
CA ASN A 103 12.91 14.45 15.09
C ASN A 103 13.50 15.56 15.95
N GLN A 104 14.81 15.80 15.88
CA GLN A 104 15.50 16.77 16.72
C GLN A 104 15.28 18.23 16.28
N ASN A 105 14.72 18.45 15.09
CA ASN A 105 14.46 19.79 14.55
C ASN A 105 13.19 19.85 13.71
N PRO A 106 12.00 19.52 14.29
CA PRO A 106 10.76 19.40 13.50
C PRO A 106 10.23 20.74 12.99
N ASP A 107 10.52 21.84 13.70
CA ASP A 107 9.99 23.20 13.43
C ASP A 107 11.06 24.15 12.85
N GLY A 108 12.24 23.64 12.55
CA GLY A 108 13.32 24.44 11.99
C GLY A 108 13.06 24.90 10.56
N PRO A 109 13.77 25.94 10.06
CA PRO A 109 13.63 26.45 8.70
C PRO A 109 13.98 25.39 7.62
N ARG A 110 14.76 24.38 8.00
CA ARG A 110 14.91 23.10 7.31
C ARG A 110 14.54 22.04 8.32
N LYS A 111 13.37 21.43 8.14
CA LYS A 111 12.91 20.35 9.01
C LYS A 111 13.97 19.26 9.11
N GLY A 112 14.21 18.80 10.33
CA GLY A 112 15.10 17.68 10.58
C GLY A 112 14.50 16.37 10.08
N THR A 113 15.36 15.40 9.82
CA THR A 113 14.91 14.03 9.52
C THR A 113 14.66 13.26 10.81
N HIS A 114 13.53 12.58 10.88
CA HIS A 114 13.18 11.73 12.03
C HIS A 114 14.17 10.57 12.14
N GLN A 115 14.63 10.29 13.36
CA GLN A 115 15.63 9.24 13.62
C GLN A 115 15.20 7.85 13.11
N LEU A 116 13.89 7.54 13.18
CA LEU A 116 13.38 6.28 12.63
C LEU A 116 13.54 6.22 11.11
N ALA A 117 13.33 7.32 10.37
CA ALA A 117 13.61 7.35 8.93
C ALA A 117 15.10 7.09 8.65
N GLN A 118 16.00 7.69 9.45
CA GLN A 118 17.44 7.46 9.32
C GLN A 118 17.80 5.99 9.58
N ALA A 119 17.20 5.36 10.59
CA ALA A 119 17.41 3.96 10.91
C ALA A 119 16.87 3.03 9.82
N LEU A 120 15.63 3.23 9.38
CA LEU A 120 14.96 2.43 8.34
C LEU A 120 15.71 2.53 7.01
N LEU A 121 16.18 3.71 6.62
CA LEU A 121 16.92 3.96 5.38
C LEU A 121 18.44 3.77 5.52
N GLN A 122 18.92 3.32 6.69
CA GLN A 122 20.34 3.08 6.96
C GLN A 122 21.23 4.28 6.60
N GLY A 123 20.71 5.50 6.85
CA GLY A 123 21.39 6.76 6.57
C GLY A 123 21.41 7.17 5.09
N LYS A 124 20.86 6.37 4.16
CA LYS A 124 20.76 6.70 2.73
C LYS A 124 19.47 7.46 2.45
N MET A 125 19.47 8.76 2.75
CA MET A 125 18.28 9.60 2.67
C MET A 125 17.95 9.96 1.23
N SER A 126 17.10 9.16 0.57
CA SER A 126 16.51 9.44 -0.74
C SER A 126 15.00 9.21 -0.71
N TYR A 127 14.24 9.99 -1.49
CA TYR A 127 12.79 9.90 -1.52
C TYR A 127 12.24 9.90 -2.95
N PRO A 128 11.20 9.07 -3.20
CA PRO A 128 10.63 8.07 -2.32
C PRO A 128 11.60 6.91 -2.05
N SER A 129 11.46 6.26 -0.91
CA SER A 129 12.12 4.98 -0.62
C SER A 129 11.14 4.05 0.07
N TYR A 130 11.15 2.79 -0.33
CA TYR A 130 10.26 1.75 0.18
C TYR A 130 11.03 0.79 1.04
N VAL A 131 10.60 0.61 2.28
CA VAL A 131 11.20 -0.34 3.20
C VAL A 131 10.27 -1.54 3.34
N PHE A 132 10.82 -2.73 3.14
CA PHE A 132 10.13 -3.99 3.38
C PHE A 132 10.63 -4.58 4.69
N MET A 133 9.71 -4.97 5.56
CA MET A 133 10.01 -5.64 6.81
C MET A 133 9.30 -7.00 6.87
N ASN A 134 9.94 -7.96 7.52
CA ASN A 134 9.33 -9.25 7.79
C ASN A 134 8.35 -9.20 8.99
N GLU A 135 7.69 -10.31 9.26
CA GLU A 135 6.72 -10.50 10.34
C GLU A 135 7.32 -10.34 11.75
N LYS A 136 8.64 -10.26 11.85
CA LYS A 136 9.39 -10.02 13.11
C LYS A 136 9.87 -8.57 13.21
N ASN A 137 9.34 -7.68 12.40
CA ASN A 137 9.71 -6.26 12.33
C ASN A 137 11.20 -6.03 11.98
N GLN A 138 11.82 -6.92 11.21
CA GLN A 138 13.19 -6.78 10.74
C GLN A 138 13.19 -6.27 9.29
N VAL A 139 14.03 -5.30 8.98
CA VAL A 139 14.18 -4.77 7.62
C VAL A 139 14.76 -5.85 6.70
N LEU A 140 14.04 -6.17 5.64
CA LEU A 140 14.47 -7.09 4.59
C LEU A 140 15.29 -6.35 3.52
N THR A 141 14.77 -5.23 3.05
CA THR A 141 15.39 -4.44 1.99
C THR A 141 14.85 -3.01 1.95
N ILE A 142 15.57 -2.17 1.21
CA ILE A 142 15.19 -0.79 0.90
C ILE A 142 15.24 -0.65 -0.62
N VAL A 143 14.14 -0.22 -1.23
CA VAL A 143 14.01 0.02 -2.68
C VAL A 143 13.81 1.52 -2.89
N PRO A 144 14.80 2.25 -3.41
CA PRO A 144 14.68 3.68 -3.64
C PRO A 144 14.10 4.00 -5.02
N GLY A 145 13.45 5.16 -5.13
CA GLY A 145 13.08 5.81 -6.38
C GLY A 145 11.65 5.52 -6.86
N TYR A 146 11.28 6.25 -7.91
CA TYR A 146 9.99 6.11 -8.57
C TYR A 146 9.98 4.85 -9.45
N ALA A 147 8.86 4.11 -9.42
CA ALA A 147 8.60 3.01 -10.32
C ALA A 147 7.12 3.03 -10.78
N GLN A 148 6.85 2.69 -12.04
CA GLN A 148 5.49 2.50 -12.53
C GLN A 148 4.88 1.22 -11.96
N ALA A 149 3.54 1.09 -11.96
CA ALA A 149 2.84 -0.05 -11.37
C ALA A 149 3.35 -1.40 -11.92
N LYS A 150 3.56 -1.52 -13.23
CA LYS A 150 4.08 -2.75 -13.86
C LYS A 150 5.48 -3.15 -13.39
N GLU A 151 6.30 -2.18 -12.99
CA GLU A 151 7.65 -2.40 -12.49
C GLU A 151 7.65 -2.65 -11.00
N PHE A 152 6.70 -2.04 -10.28
CA PHE A 152 6.62 -2.12 -8.83
C PHE A 152 5.92 -3.37 -8.31
N LEU A 153 4.90 -3.87 -9.03
CA LEU A 153 4.17 -5.09 -8.65
C LEU A 153 5.07 -6.34 -8.52
N PRO A 154 5.99 -6.62 -9.44
CA PRO A 154 6.95 -7.70 -9.26
C PRO A 154 7.80 -7.57 -8.00
N ILE A 155 8.23 -6.35 -7.63
CA ILE A 155 8.99 -6.09 -6.40
C ILE A 155 8.15 -6.42 -5.17
N LEU A 156 6.91 -5.94 -5.13
CA LEU A 156 5.97 -6.27 -4.05
C LEU A 156 5.77 -7.78 -3.92
N LYS A 157 5.58 -8.49 -5.03
CA LYS A 157 5.42 -9.94 -5.05
C LYS A 157 6.67 -10.68 -4.59
N TYR A 158 7.84 -10.24 -5.03
CA TYR A 158 9.12 -10.87 -4.69
C TYR A 158 9.36 -10.93 -3.17
N PHE A 159 9.08 -9.83 -2.47
CA PHE A 159 9.18 -9.79 -1.01
C PHE A 159 7.93 -10.34 -0.32
N GLY A 160 6.75 -10.17 -0.89
CA GLY A 160 5.48 -10.66 -0.32
C GLY A 160 5.38 -12.17 -0.24
N THR A 161 5.92 -12.87 -1.23
CA THR A 161 5.89 -14.35 -1.32
C THR A 161 7.14 -15.04 -0.80
N ASP A 162 8.08 -14.31 -0.22
CA ASP A 162 9.38 -14.83 0.20
C ASP A 162 10.25 -15.44 -0.94
N ALA A 163 9.95 -15.09 -2.20
CA ALA A 163 10.71 -15.56 -3.36
C ALA A 163 12.20 -15.21 -3.26
N PHE A 164 12.54 -14.10 -2.58
CA PHE A 164 13.91 -13.67 -2.33
C PHE A 164 14.76 -14.68 -1.54
N LEU A 165 14.14 -15.61 -0.82
CA LEU A 165 14.84 -16.65 -0.07
C LEU A 165 15.42 -17.76 -0.99
N THR A 166 14.84 -17.94 -2.18
CA THR A 166 15.16 -19.08 -3.06
C THR A 166 15.58 -18.67 -4.47
N THR A 167 15.29 -17.45 -4.88
CA THR A 167 15.47 -17.00 -6.27
C THR A 167 16.10 -15.59 -6.27
N SER A 168 17.10 -15.38 -7.13
CA SER A 168 17.66 -14.05 -7.31
C SER A 168 16.63 -13.09 -7.92
N TRP A 169 16.78 -11.77 -7.66
CA TRP A 169 15.92 -10.78 -8.31
C TRP A 169 16.00 -10.84 -9.83
N GLU A 170 17.19 -11.06 -10.37
CA GLU A 170 17.43 -11.15 -11.82
C GLU A 170 16.63 -12.29 -12.45
N ASP A 171 16.63 -13.48 -11.85
CA ASP A 171 15.90 -14.64 -12.37
C ASP A 171 14.39 -14.48 -12.16
N TYR A 172 13.99 -13.92 -11.01
CA TYR A 172 12.59 -13.68 -10.70
C TYR A 172 11.97 -12.67 -11.67
N SER A 173 12.63 -11.54 -11.92
CA SER A 173 12.11 -10.47 -12.79
C SER A 173 11.96 -10.93 -14.25
N LYS A 174 12.89 -11.71 -14.79
CA LYS A 174 12.78 -12.29 -16.14
C LYS A 174 11.53 -13.14 -16.34
N ASN A 175 11.09 -13.84 -15.31
CA ASN A 175 9.91 -14.70 -15.35
C ASN A 175 8.59 -13.91 -15.25
N GLN A 176 8.62 -12.63 -14.90
CA GLN A 176 7.43 -11.78 -14.83
C GLN A 176 7.15 -11.03 -16.15
N GLU A 177 8.10 -11.02 -17.08
CA GLU A 177 7.98 -10.35 -18.38
C GLU A 177 7.40 -11.28 -19.47
N GLN A 178 7.16 -12.55 -19.19
CA GLN A 178 6.55 -13.54 -20.09
C GLN A 178 5.05 -13.65 -19.83
#